data_00689832a5f4af6b674339b350153912
#
_entry.id   00689832a5f4af6b674339b350153912
#
_cell.length_a   1.000
_cell.length_b   1.000
_cell.length_c   1.000
_cell.angle_alpha   90.00
_cell.angle_beta   90.00
_cell.angle_gamma   90.00
#
_symmetry.space_group_name_H-M   'P 1'
#
loop_
_entity.id
_entity.type
_entity.pdbx_description
1 polymer ?
#
loop_
_entity_poly.entity_id
_entity_poly.type
_entity_poly.pdbx_seq_one_letter_code
_entity_poly.pdbx_strand_id
1 'polypeptide(L)'
;GQYEGPWVRMHGVNDYPWMAEVLLEFPEVKVSFDYTSTLLKQIQDYLSGKAKDAYWRVSEKPASALTPEERAFVVERFFDINPRFVAESPRYQELQAKRNRGEAFTDQDLTDLRVLWNLLWINRDYIAKDPRLRALREKDRGFSQEDLNYVLKKHLELMATILPLHRTLWERGQIDLLTTPYYHPILPILLHREAIRESNPTLALPKEPIAWPEDARWQVRSGKAYFRELFGREPLGMWPPEGALSQKA
;
A
#
# COMPACT_ATOMS: atom_id res chain seq x y z
N GLY A 1 0.73 11.10 11.94
CA GLY A 1 0.17 11.50 10.65
C GLY A 1 -1.11 10.73 10.32
N GLN A 2 -1.82 11.18 9.31
CA GLN A 2 -3.03 10.54 8.83
C GLN A 2 -2.89 10.29 7.32
N TYR A 3 -3.24 9.09 6.90
CA TYR A 3 -3.44 8.76 5.50
C TYR A 3 -4.94 8.57 5.24
N GLU A 4 -5.42 9.06 4.11
CA GLU A 4 -6.82 8.90 3.72
C GLU A 4 -7.08 7.47 3.25
N GLY A 5 -6.28 7.01 2.29
CA GLY A 5 -6.39 5.69 1.71
C GLY A 5 -5.51 4.64 2.39
N PRO A 6 -5.91 3.37 2.37
CA PRO A 6 -5.21 2.27 3.01
C PRO A 6 -4.18 1.58 2.08
N TRP A 7 -3.93 2.11 0.89
CA TRP A 7 -3.35 1.37 -0.24
C TRP A 7 -1.95 0.82 0.06
N VAL A 8 -1.07 1.61 0.69
CA VAL A 8 0.26 1.11 1.08
C VAL A 8 0.17 -0.06 2.05
N ARG A 9 -0.76 -0.01 3.01
CA ARG A 9 -0.98 -1.11 3.95
C ARG A 9 -1.58 -2.33 3.25
N MET A 10 -2.54 -2.14 2.34
CA MET A 10 -3.17 -3.25 1.63
C MET A 10 -2.16 -3.99 0.72
N HIS A 11 -1.38 -3.26 -0.06
CA HIS A 11 -0.30 -3.85 -0.84
C HIS A 11 0.84 -4.37 0.05
N GLY A 12 1.05 -3.75 1.21
CA GLY A 12 2.02 -4.20 2.22
C GLY A 12 1.71 -5.56 2.86
N VAL A 13 0.47 -6.04 2.77
CA VAL A 13 0.07 -7.36 3.27
C VAL A 13 -0.24 -8.36 2.15
N ASN A 14 -0.27 -7.90 0.90
CA ASN A 14 -0.57 -8.74 -0.25
C ASN A 14 0.65 -8.92 -1.14
N ASP A 15 1.13 -7.85 -1.76
CA ASP A 15 2.07 -7.92 -2.87
C ASP A 15 3.53 -7.74 -2.45
N TYR A 16 3.85 -6.68 -1.70
CA TYR A 16 5.24 -6.30 -1.47
C TYR A 16 6.08 -7.36 -0.76
N PRO A 17 5.62 -8.00 0.33
CA PRO A 17 6.40 -9.08 0.93
C PRO A 17 6.35 -10.35 0.08
N TRP A 18 5.20 -10.66 -0.55
CA TRP A 18 5.01 -11.90 -1.30
C TRP A 18 5.86 -11.94 -2.57
N MET A 19 5.97 -10.83 -3.32
CA MET A 19 6.84 -10.76 -4.51
C MET A 19 8.30 -11.11 -4.21
N ALA A 20 8.79 -10.76 -3.02
CA ALA A 20 10.13 -11.13 -2.59
C ALA A 20 10.19 -12.56 -2.02
N GLU A 21 9.15 -13.01 -1.30
CA GLU A 21 9.11 -14.34 -0.71
C GLU A 21 9.10 -15.44 -1.78
N VAL A 22 8.32 -15.27 -2.85
CA VAL A 22 8.25 -16.25 -3.95
C VAL A 22 9.61 -16.45 -4.63
N LEU A 23 10.47 -15.43 -4.66
CA LEU A 23 11.82 -15.56 -5.22
C LEU A 23 12.72 -16.51 -4.44
N LEU A 24 12.41 -16.78 -3.17
CA LEU A 24 13.16 -17.78 -2.39
C LEU A 24 12.97 -19.21 -2.94
N GLU A 25 11.86 -19.45 -3.61
CA GLU A 25 11.53 -20.75 -4.25
C GLU A 25 12.22 -20.88 -5.63
N PHE A 26 12.66 -19.75 -6.21
CA PHE A 26 13.25 -19.70 -7.55
C PHE A 26 14.59 -18.94 -7.53
N PRO A 27 15.65 -19.51 -6.92
CA PRO A 27 16.92 -18.80 -6.68
C PRO A 27 17.66 -18.39 -7.96
N GLU A 28 17.36 -19.02 -9.09
CA GLU A 28 17.91 -18.69 -10.41
C GLU A 28 17.27 -17.46 -11.06
N VAL A 29 16.08 -17.07 -10.62
CA VAL A 29 15.36 -15.90 -11.15
C VAL A 29 15.96 -14.62 -10.60
N LYS A 30 16.32 -13.70 -11.51
CA LYS A 30 16.87 -12.39 -11.19
C LYS A 30 15.86 -11.31 -11.56
N VAL A 31 15.61 -10.38 -10.65
CA VAL A 31 14.69 -9.26 -10.87
C VAL A 31 15.24 -7.96 -10.29
N SER A 32 14.77 -6.84 -10.82
CA SER A 32 15.03 -5.52 -10.24
C SER A 32 13.74 -4.97 -9.64
N PHE A 33 13.82 -4.44 -8.42
CA PHE A 33 12.74 -3.70 -7.78
C PHE A 33 13.12 -2.23 -7.65
N ASP A 34 12.20 -1.34 -7.97
CA ASP A 34 12.33 0.07 -7.65
C ASP A 34 11.45 0.46 -6.46
N TYR A 35 12.01 1.28 -5.59
CA TYR A 35 11.32 1.79 -4.41
C TYR A 35 11.22 3.31 -4.44
N THR A 36 9.99 3.83 -4.41
CA THR A 36 9.79 5.24 -4.12
C THR A 36 10.05 5.53 -2.64
N SER A 37 10.73 6.62 -2.35
CA SER A 37 10.99 7.03 -0.96
C SER A 37 9.70 7.25 -0.17
N THR A 38 8.64 7.75 -0.83
CA THR A 38 7.32 7.94 -0.21
C THR A 38 6.68 6.63 0.21
N LEU A 39 6.79 5.56 -0.59
CA LEU A 39 6.32 4.23 -0.23
C LEU A 39 7.07 3.71 1.01
N LEU A 40 8.41 3.77 0.97
CA LEU A 40 9.24 3.36 2.09
C LEU A 40 8.93 4.13 3.37
N LYS A 41 8.73 5.45 3.24
CA LYS A 41 8.35 6.33 4.36
C LYS A 41 7.01 5.93 4.96
N GLN A 42 6.01 5.65 4.14
CA GLN A 42 4.69 5.24 4.60
C GLN A 42 4.74 3.88 5.29
N ILE A 43 5.48 2.91 4.76
CA ILE A 43 5.70 1.62 5.45
C ILE A 43 6.29 1.84 6.84
N GLN A 44 7.35 2.66 6.95
CA GLN A 44 7.97 2.97 8.25
C GLN A 44 7.02 3.71 9.20
N ASP A 45 6.16 4.60 8.71
CA ASP A 45 5.19 5.31 9.52
C ASP A 45 4.12 4.39 10.10
N TYR A 46 3.65 3.39 9.34
CA TYR A 46 2.78 2.34 9.88
C TYR A 46 3.49 1.52 10.95
N LEU A 47 4.70 1.01 10.68
CA LEU A 47 5.45 0.16 11.59
C LEU A 47 5.82 0.87 12.90
N SER A 48 6.13 2.16 12.84
CA SER A 48 6.44 2.98 14.02
C SER A 48 5.21 3.56 14.74
N GLY A 49 4.01 3.34 14.21
CA GLY A 49 2.77 3.91 14.74
C GLY A 49 2.63 5.43 14.54
N LYS A 50 3.50 6.06 13.74
CA LYS A 50 3.46 7.51 13.45
C LYS A 50 2.29 7.90 12.56
N ALA A 51 1.76 7.00 11.77
CA ALA A 51 0.61 7.24 10.92
C ALA A 51 -0.31 6.01 10.85
N LYS A 52 -1.60 6.29 10.65
CA LYS A 52 -2.66 5.31 10.42
C LYS A 52 -3.59 5.84 9.34
N ASP A 53 -4.11 4.94 8.50
CA ASP A 53 -5.16 5.30 7.53
C ASP A 53 -6.55 5.39 8.18
N ALA A 54 -7.51 5.97 7.44
CA ALA A 54 -8.89 6.12 7.92
C ALA A 54 -9.55 4.77 8.21
N TYR A 55 -9.30 3.75 7.39
CA TYR A 55 -9.85 2.40 7.56
C TYR A 55 -9.28 1.71 8.80
N TRP A 56 -8.00 1.91 9.09
CA TRP A 56 -7.36 1.42 10.31
C TRP A 56 -8.03 2.01 11.55
N ARG A 57 -8.18 3.35 11.58
CA ARG A 57 -8.74 4.05 12.75
C ARG A 57 -10.13 3.58 13.13
N VAL A 58 -11.01 3.39 12.15
CA VAL A 58 -12.36 2.85 12.44
C VAL A 58 -12.33 1.35 12.75
N SER A 59 -11.30 0.62 12.31
CA SER A 59 -11.15 -0.80 12.62
C SER A 59 -10.64 -1.05 14.05
N GLU A 60 -9.87 -0.15 14.64
CA GLU A 60 -9.40 -0.27 16.04
C GLU A 60 -10.51 -0.08 17.07
N LYS A 61 -11.62 0.58 16.72
CA LYS A 61 -12.72 0.87 17.63
C LYS A 61 -13.73 -0.27 17.67
N PRO A 62 -14.31 -0.61 18.85
CA PRO A 62 -15.51 -1.41 18.88
C PRO A 62 -16.64 -0.78 18.04
N ALA A 63 -17.48 -1.60 17.41
CA ALA A 63 -18.56 -1.07 16.54
C ALA A 63 -19.52 -0.15 17.32
N SER A 64 -19.77 -0.46 18.60
CA SER A 64 -20.60 0.37 19.50
C SER A 64 -20.02 1.75 19.81
N ALA A 65 -18.70 1.94 19.61
CA ALA A 65 -18.01 3.21 19.85
C ALA A 65 -17.82 4.04 18.56
N LEU A 66 -18.28 3.58 17.41
CA LEU A 66 -18.24 4.32 16.16
C LEU A 66 -19.29 5.43 16.15
N THR A 67 -18.87 6.65 15.75
CA THR A 67 -19.81 7.76 15.50
C THR A 67 -20.70 7.46 14.28
N PRO A 68 -21.83 8.17 14.11
CA PRO A 68 -22.66 8.01 12.92
C PRO A 68 -21.88 8.19 11.61
N GLU A 69 -20.95 9.14 11.56
CA GLU A 69 -20.10 9.41 10.39
C GLU A 69 -19.11 8.27 10.12
N GLU A 70 -18.53 7.70 11.19
CA GLU A 70 -17.63 6.54 11.08
C GLU A 70 -18.39 5.29 10.64
N ARG A 71 -19.62 5.09 11.10
CA ARG A 71 -20.50 3.98 10.65
C ARG A 71 -20.83 4.15 9.16
N ALA A 72 -21.19 5.36 8.74
CA ALA A 72 -21.44 5.67 7.33
C ALA A 72 -20.20 5.40 6.47
N PHE A 73 -19.02 5.84 6.92
CA PHE A 73 -17.74 5.57 6.26
C PHE A 73 -17.49 4.06 6.11
N VAL A 74 -17.73 3.25 7.15
CA VAL A 74 -17.56 1.79 7.06
C VAL A 74 -18.50 1.20 6.01
N VAL A 75 -19.79 1.56 6.02
CA VAL A 75 -20.79 1.04 5.06
C VAL A 75 -20.49 1.48 3.64
N GLU A 76 -19.96 2.69 3.44
CA GLU A 76 -19.62 3.22 2.11
C GLU A 76 -18.31 2.60 1.59
N ARG A 77 -17.24 2.60 2.39
CA ARG A 77 -15.88 2.40 1.92
C ARG A 77 -15.34 0.98 2.08
N PHE A 78 -15.87 0.17 3.00
CA PHE A 78 -15.35 -1.19 3.21
C PHE A 78 -15.88 -2.21 2.17
N PHE A 79 -16.34 -1.73 1.04
CA PHE A 79 -16.58 -2.50 -0.18
C PHE A 79 -15.61 -2.10 -1.32
N ASP A 80 -14.66 -1.21 -1.05
CA ASP A 80 -13.57 -0.86 -1.97
C ASP A 80 -12.55 -2.00 -2.04
N ILE A 81 -12.92 -3.08 -2.71
CA ILE A 81 -12.13 -4.29 -2.87
C ILE A 81 -12.50 -4.96 -4.20
N ASN A 82 -11.60 -5.76 -4.75
CA ASN A 82 -11.89 -6.49 -5.98
C ASN A 82 -13.12 -7.40 -5.78
N PRO A 83 -14.13 -7.34 -6.66
CA PRO A 83 -15.37 -8.10 -6.52
C PRO A 83 -15.18 -9.62 -6.38
N ARG A 84 -14.10 -10.17 -6.92
CA ARG A 84 -13.76 -11.59 -6.76
C ARG A 84 -13.60 -12.00 -5.29
N PHE A 85 -13.07 -11.13 -4.45
CA PHE A 85 -12.93 -11.42 -3.02
C PHE A 85 -14.27 -11.40 -2.28
N VAL A 86 -15.18 -10.49 -2.70
CA VAL A 86 -16.56 -10.48 -2.18
C VAL A 86 -17.25 -11.80 -2.53
N ALA A 87 -17.07 -12.29 -3.76
CA ALA A 87 -17.68 -13.54 -4.24
C ALA A 87 -17.22 -14.79 -3.46
N GLU A 88 -16.09 -14.72 -2.76
CA GLU A 88 -15.54 -15.84 -1.97
C GLU A 88 -16.09 -15.92 -0.56
N SER A 89 -16.84 -14.90 -0.07
CA SER A 89 -17.38 -14.84 1.28
C SER A 89 -18.90 -14.67 1.22
N PRO A 90 -19.69 -15.69 1.59
CA PRO A 90 -21.14 -15.58 1.68
C PRO A 90 -21.59 -14.42 2.57
N ARG A 91 -20.92 -14.21 3.70
CA ARG A 91 -21.25 -13.10 4.60
C ARG A 91 -21.00 -11.74 3.98
N TYR A 92 -19.91 -11.59 3.21
CA TYR A 92 -19.60 -10.34 2.53
C TYR A 92 -20.66 -10.03 1.46
N GLN A 93 -21.09 -11.03 0.71
CA GLN A 93 -22.18 -10.89 -0.26
C GLN A 93 -23.49 -10.46 0.40
N GLU A 94 -23.85 -11.06 1.55
CA GLU A 94 -25.02 -10.63 2.33
C GLU A 94 -24.94 -9.14 2.72
N LEU A 95 -23.78 -8.72 3.25
CA LEU A 95 -23.55 -7.33 3.66
C LEU A 95 -23.60 -6.38 2.45
N GLN A 96 -23.07 -6.78 1.32
CA GLN A 96 -23.17 -6.00 0.08
C GLN A 96 -24.63 -5.87 -0.40
N ALA A 97 -25.38 -6.97 -0.38
CA ALA A 97 -26.80 -6.95 -0.72
C ALA A 97 -27.61 -6.08 0.25
N LYS A 98 -27.30 -6.15 1.55
CA LYS A 98 -27.90 -5.31 2.60
C LYS A 98 -27.66 -3.82 2.33
N ARG A 99 -26.41 -3.43 2.01
CA ARG A 99 -26.07 -2.07 1.62
C ARG A 99 -26.88 -1.61 0.41
N ASN A 100 -26.94 -2.44 -0.63
CA ASN A 100 -27.63 -2.10 -1.88
C ASN A 100 -29.15 -1.89 -1.70
N ARG A 101 -29.76 -2.49 -0.67
CA ARG A 101 -31.16 -2.28 -0.28
C ARG A 101 -31.34 -1.09 0.68
N GLY A 102 -30.26 -0.40 1.08
CA GLY A 102 -30.33 0.72 2.02
C GLY A 102 -30.67 0.31 3.46
N GLU A 103 -30.48 -0.96 3.83
CA GLU A 103 -30.82 -1.46 5.16
C GLU A 103 -29.79 -1.02 6.21
N ALA A 104 -30.27 -0.78 7.44
CA ALA A 104 -29.41 -0.37 8.55
C ALA A 104 -28.46 -1.51 8.99
N PHE A 105 -27.18 -1.19 9.21
CA PHE A 105 -26.17 -2.12 9.68
C PHE A 105 -26.17 -2.20 11.22
N THR A 106 -26.21 -3.41 11.76
CA THR A 106 -26.00 -3.66 13.18
C THR A 106 -24.53 -3.54 13.55
N ASP A 107 -24.20 -3.51 14.85
CA ASP A 107 -22.80 -3.54 15.32
C ASP A 107 -22.07 -4.81 14.86
N GLN A 108 -22.79 -5.94 14.81
CA GLN A 108 -22.22 -7.19 14.30
C GLN A 108 -21.94 -7.11 12.80
N ASP A 109 -22.85 -6.52 12.00
CA ASP A 109 -22.62 -6.31 10.56
C ASP A 109 -21.37 -5.47 10.30
N LEU A 110 -21.21 -4.37 11.07
CA LEU A 110 -20.05 -3.50 10.95
C LEU A 110 -18.75 -4.19 11.38
N THR A 111 -18.81 -5.05 12.40
CA THR A 111 -17.66 -5.84 12.84
C THR A 111 -17.27 -6.86 11.78
N ASP A 112 -18.25 -7.63 11.29
CA ASP A 112 -18.03 -8.62 10.24
C ASP A 112 -17.44 -7.98 8.97
N LEU A 113 -18.01 -6.86 8.52
CA LEU A 113 -17.54 -6.15 7.33
C LEU A 113 -16.09 -5.70 7.47
N ARG A 114 -15.71 -5.13 8.62
CA ARG A 114 -14.34 -4.66 8.86
C ARG A 114 -13.34 -5.81 8.95
N VAL A 115 -13.72 -6.93 9.58
CA VAL A 115 -12.85 -8.11 9.62
C VAL A 115 -12.67 -8.68 8.23
N LEU A 116 -13.75 -8.94 7.50
CA LEU A 116 -13.70 -9.51 6.16
C LEU A 116 -12.87 -8.66 5.20
N TRP A 117 -13.10 -7.34 5.19
CA TRP A 117 -12.33 -6.44 4.34
C TRP A 117 -10.82 -6.48 4.66
N ASN A 118 -10.42 -6.37 5.91
CA ASN A 118 -9.01 -6.41 6.28
C ASN A 118 -8.39 -7.80 6.04
N LEU A 119 -9.14 -8.88 6.30
CA LEU A 119 -8.67 -10.26 6.13
C LEU A 119 -8.46 -10.62 4.65
N LEU A 120 -9.38 -10.22 3.77
CA LEU A 120 -9.35 -10.60 2.36
C LEU A 120 -8.28 -9.85 1.55
N TRP A 121 -7.72 -8.76 2.07
CA TRP A 121 -6.55 -8.13 1.51
C TRP A 121 -5.24 -8.86 1.79
N ILE A 122 -5.19 -9.71 2.84
CA ILE A 122 -4.00 -10.52 3.12
C ILE A 122 -3.83 -11.55 2.01
N ASN A 123 -2.60 -11.70 1.50
CA ASN A 123 -2.29 -12.70 0.48
C ASN A 123 -2.71 -14.11 0.96
N ARG A 124 -3.27 -14.89 0.06
CA ARG A 124 -3.82 -16.22 0.36
C ARG A 124 -2.79 -17.17 0.94
N ASP A 125 -1.54 -17.08 0.52
CA ASP A 125 -0.47 -17.92 1.02
C ASP A 125 -0.19 -17.65 2.51
N TYR A 126 -0.26 -16.38 2.92
CA TYR A 126 -0.14 -16.01 4.34
C TYR A 126 -1.34 -16.47 5.16
N ILE A 127 -2.55 -16.38 4.61
CA ILE A 127 -3.75 -16.93 5.26
C ILE A 127 -3.61 -18.45 5.42
N ALA A 128 -3.14 -19.16 4.38
CA ALA A 128 -2.97 -20.61 4.42
C ALA A 128 -1.90 -21.06 5.44
N LYS A 129 -0.83 -20.27 5.60
CA LYS A 129 0.27 -20.55 6.54
C LYS A 129 -0.08 -20.25 8.01
N ASP A 130 -1.03 -19.34 8.27
CA ASP A 130 -1.42 -18.93 9.63
C ASP A 130 -2.72 -19.63 10.06
N PRO A 131 -2.69 -20.54 11.08
CA PRO A 131 -3.86 -21.29 11.49
C PRO A 131 -5.03 -20.40 11.95
N ARG A 132 -4.75 -19.26 12.61
CA ARG A 132 -5.81 -18.36 13.09
C ARG A 132 -6.44 -17.56 11.96
N LEU A 133 -5.65 -17.06 11.01
CA LEU A 133 -6.20 -16.39 9.81
C LEU A 133 -7.05 -17.36 8.97
N ARG A 134 -6.61 -18.61 8.82
CA ARG A 134 -7.38 -19.65 8.13
C ARG A 134 -8.70 -19.93 8.84
N ALA A 135 -8.69 -20.11 10.17
CA ALA A 135 -9.90 -20.29 10.96
C ALA A 135 -10.86 -19.09 10.84
N LEU A 136 -10.35 -17.85 10.83
CA LEU A 136 -11.17 -16.66 10.61
C LEU A 136 -11.80 -16.66 9.21
N ARG A 137 -11.05 -17.04 8.17
CA ARG A 137 -11.60 -17.15 6.83
C ARG A 137 -12.71 -18.20 6.73
N GLU A 138 -12.54 -19.35 7.36
CA GLU A 138 -13.54 -20.43 7.42
C GLU A 138 -14.77 -20.03 8.23
N LYS A 139 -14.59 -19.26 9.31
CA LYS A 139 -15.68 -18.75 10.17
C LYS A 139 -16.65 -17.85 9.42
N ASP A 140 -16.18 -17.00 8.55
CA ASP A 140 -16.87 -16.07 7.63
C ASP A 140 -17.85 -15.06 8.27
N ARG A 141 -18.30 -15.24 9.52
CA ARG A 141 -19.27 -14.37 10.22
C ARG A 141 -19.15 -14.46 11.75
N GLY A 142 -19.81 -13.51 12.44
CA GLY A 142 -19.87 -13.50 13.90
C GLY A 142 -18.50 -13.19 14.51
N PHE A 143 -17.75 -12.31 13.88
CA PHE A 143 -16.44 -11.90 14.36
C PHE A 143 -16.52 -11.02 15.60
N SER A 144 -15.47 -11.07 16.40
CA SER A 144 -15.28 -10.20 17.55
C SER A 144 -14.31 -9.06 17.21
N GLN A 145 -14.25 -8.05 18.10
CA GLN A 145 -13.21 -7.01 18.02
C GLN A 145 -11.81 -7.61 18.21
N GLU A 146 -11.68 -8.68 18.97
CA GLU A 146 -10.40 -9.39 19.13
C GLU A 146 -9.94 -10.06 17.84
N ASP A 147 -10.87 -10.63 17.06
CA ASP A 147 -10.56 -11.15 15.72
C ASP A 147 -10.03 -10.04 14.81
N LEU A 148 -10.67 -8.87 14.81
CA LEU A 148 -10.23 -7.71 14.06
C LEU A 148 -8.85 -7.21 14.49
N ASN A 149 -8.61 -7.10 15.79
CA ASN A 149 -7.31 -6.70 16.34
C ASN A 149 -6.20 -7.68 15.94
N TYR A 150 -6.50 -8.98 15.90
CA TYR A 150 -5.56 -9.98 15.41
C TYR A 150 -5.20 -9.78 13.94
N VAL A 151 -6.19 -9.54 13.08
CA VAL A 151 -5.96 -9.27 11.66
C VAL A 151 -5.10 -8.01 11.47
N LEU A 152 -5.40 -6.92 12.18
CA LEU A 152 -4.62 -5.68 12.13
C LEU A 152 -3.16 -5.90 12.60
N LYS A 153 -2.97 -6.68 13.67
CA LYS A 153 -1.63 -7.06 14.13
C LYS A 153 -0.86 -7.80 13.03
N LYS A 154 -1.51 -8.74 12.34
CA LYS A 154 -0.90 -9.48 11.22
C LYS A 154 -0.50 -8.56 10.07
N HIS A 155 -1.26 -7.51 9.80
CA HIS A 155 -0.85 -6.52 8.80
C HIS A 155 0.53 -5.93 9.14
N LEU A 156 0.75 -5.51 10.38
CA LEU A 156 2.05 -4.96 10.79
C LEU A 156 3.17 -6.02 10.75
N GLU A 157 2.87 -7.26 11.18
CA GLU A 157 3.83 -8.36 11.12
C GLU A 157 4.30 -8.62 9.69
N LEU A 158 3.38 -8.68 8.72
CA LEU A 158 3.69 -8.88 7.32
C LEU A 158 4.46 -7.68 6.72
N MET A 159 4.00 -6.46 6.98
CA MET A 159 4.69 -5.25 6.52
C MET A 159 6.12 -5.16 7.07
N ALA A 160 6.35 -5.63 8.30
CA ALA A 160 7.68 -5.63 8.91
C ALA A 160 8.68 -6.55 8.19
N THR A 161 8.22 -7.54 7.42
CA THR A 161 9.09 -8.44 6.64
C THR A 161 9.62 -7.82 5.35
N ILE A 162 8.98 -6.76 4.82
CA ILE A 162 9.27 -6.21 3.49
C ILE A 162 10.76 -5.83 3.36
N LEU A 163 11.23 -4.89 4.16
CA LEU A 163 12.60 -4.40 4.02
C LEU A 163 13.68 -5.45 4.35
N PRO A 164 13.57 -6.22 5.44
CA PRO A 164 14.53 -7.28 5.74
C PRO A 164 14.65 -8.33 4.64
N LEU A 165 13.53 -8.76 4.08
CA LEU A 165 13.52 -9.77 3.03
C LEU A 165 14.18 -9.27 1.74
N HIS A 166 13.82 -8.06 1.28
CA HIS A 166 14.44 -7.46 0.10
C HIS A 166 15.92 -7.19 0.31
N ARG A 167 16.35 -6.77 1.51
CA ARG A 167 17.77 -6.63 1.83
C ARG A 167 18.50 -7.97 1.71
N THR A 168 17.94 -9.04 2.27
CA THR A 168 18.51 -10.39 2.19
C THR A 168 18.69 -10.87 0.76
N LEU A 169 17.65 -10.69 -0.09
CA LEU A 169 17.71 -11.07 -1.50
C LEU A 169 18.74 -10.23 -2.29
N TRP A 170 18.86 -8.96 -1.95
CA TRP A 170 19.86 -8.07 -2.56
C TRP A 170 21.29 -8.46 -2.16
N GLU A 171 21.53 -8.76 -0.89
CA GLU A 171 22.82 -9.24 -0.39
C GLU A 171 23.26 -10.57 -1.03
N ARG A 172 22.30 -11.43 -1.36
CA ARG A 172 22.54 -12.68 -2.11
C ARG A 172 22.76 -12.46 -3.62
N GLY A 173 22.59 -11.24 -4.12
CA GLY A 173 22.67 -10.93 -5.54
C GLY A 173 21.55 -11.55 -6.37
N GLN A 174 20.41 -11.84 -5.76
CA GLN A 174 19.24 -12.34 -6.46
C GLN A 174 18.36 -11.22 -6.98
N ILE A 175 18.33 -10.07 -6.32
CA ILE A 175 17.63 -8.89 -6.80
C ILE A 175 18.56 -7.70 -6.87
N ASP A 176 18.19 -6.74 -7.72
CA ASP A 176 18.72 -5.39 -7.73
C ASP A 176 17.68 -4.43 -7.12
N LEU A 177 18.16 -3.50 -6.28
CA LEU A 177 17.32 -2.46 -5.70
C LEU A 177 17.65 -1.11 -6.31
N LEU A 178 16.65 -0.50 -6.90
CA LEU A 178 16.67 0.83 -7.47
C LEU A 178 15.87 1.79 -6.57
N THR A 179 16.04 3.09 -6.77
CA THR A 179 15.20 4.10 -6.15
C THR A 179 14.57 5.02 -7.19
N THR A 180 13.71 5.93 -6.76
CA THR A 180 13.18 7.02 -7.56
C THR A 180 13.52 8.36 -6.91
N PRO A 181 13.33 9.50 -7.58
CA PRO A 181 13.29 10.80 -6.90
C PRO A 181 12.27 10.75 -5.75
N TYR A 182 12.50 11.49 -4.66
CA TYR A 182 11.85 11.30 -3.35
C TYR A 182 10.32 11.25 -3.41
N TYR A 183 9.67 12.23 -4.05
CA TYR A 183 8.20 12.30 -4.21
C TYR A 183 7.73 11.83 -5.59
N HIS A 184 8.56 11.12 -6.33
CA HIS A 184 8.24 10.57 -7.65
C HIS A 184 7.79 11.63 -8.68
N PRO A 185 8.44 12.83 -8.75
CA PRO A 185 8.07 13.84 -9.75
C PRO A 185 8.56 13.46 -11.14
N ILE A 186 7.85 13.89 -12.17
CA ILE A 186 8.29 13.80 -13.55
C ILE A 186 9.36 14.88 -13.79
N LEU A 187 10.64 14.52 -13.63
CA LEU A 187 11.77 15.46 -13.65
C LEU A 187 11.84 16.34 -14.90
N PRO A 188 11.60 15.86 -16.13
CA PRO A 188 11.59 16.73 -17.31
C PRO A 188 10.65 17.92 -17.19
N ILE A 189 9.42 17.70 -16.70
CA ILE A 189 8.42 18.77 -16.53
C ILE A 189 8.84 19.74 -15.41
N LEU A 190 9.45 19.22 -14.35
CA LEU A 190 9.93 20.04 -13.24
C LEU A 190 11.08 20.97 -13.67
N LEU A 191 11.91 20.54 -14.62
CA LEU A 191 13.03 21.31 -15.16
C LEU A 191 12.59 22.34 -16.20
N HIS A 192 11.64 22.00 -17.07
CA HIS A 192 11.06 22.92 -18.04
C HIS A 192 9.72 22.40 -18.57
N ARG A 193 8.68 23.22 -18.49
CA ARG A 193 7.30 22.82 -18.85
C ARG A 193 7.15 22.39 -20.32
N GLU A 194 8.01 22.91 -21.20
CA GLU A 194 7.97 22.61 -22.64
C GLU A 194 8.25 21.13 -22.93
N ALA A 195 8.90 20.41 -22.01
CA ALA A 195 9.16 18.97 -22.16
C ALA A 195 7.88 18.15 -22.43
N ILE A 196 6.73 18.58 -21.91
CA ILE A 196 5.45 17.88 -22.13
C ILE A 196 5.02 17.92 -23.61
N ARG A 197 5.49 18.90 -24.40
CA ARG A 197 5.16 19.01 -25.83
C ARG A 197 5.88 17.98 -26.68
N GLU A 198 6.90 17.33 -26.18
CA GLU A 198 7.54 16.20 -26.87
C GLU A 198 6.56 15.04 -27.04
N SER A 199 5.69 14.81 -26.06
CA SER A 199 4.64 13.78 -26.10
C SER A 199 3.27 14.32 -26.52
N ASN A 200 2.98 15.60 -26.27
CA ASN A 200 1.71 16.24 -26.64
C ASN A 200 1.94 17.67 -27.21
N PRO A 201 2.26 17.78 -28.50
CA PRO A 201 2.63 19.06 -29.13
C PRO A 201 1.58 20.16 -29.07
N THR A 202 0.29 19.78 -28.96
CA THR A 202 -0.84 20.71 -28.98
C THR A 202 -1.31 21.13 -27.61
N LEU A 203 -0.71 20.60 -26.54
CA LEU A 203 -1.13 20.91 -25.18
C LEU A 203 -0.94 22.40 -24.85
N ALA A 204 -1.97 23.05 -24.36
CA ALA A 204 -1.88 24.39 -23.83
C ALA A 204 -1.06 24.37 -22.52
N LEU A 205 0.01 25.15 -22.48
CA LEU A 205 0.86 25.24 -21.30
C LEU A 205 0.39 26.36 -20.38
N PRO A 206 0.66 26.26 -19.06
CA PRO A 206 0.48 27.37 -18.13
C PRO A 206 1.22 28.63 -18.62
N LYS A 207 0.68 29.82 -18.37
CA LYS A 207 1.33 31.08 -18.79
C LYS A 207 2.65 31.31 -18.04
N GLU A 208 2.65 31.00 -16.74
CA GLU A 208 3.84 31.15 -15.90
C GLU A 208 4.90 30.09 -16.23
N PRO A 209 6.18 30.45 -16.29
CA PRO A 209 7.26 29.50 -16.53
C PRO A 209 7.38 28.52 -15.36
N ILE A 210 7.58 27.25 -15.69
CA ILE A 210 7.93 26.21 -14.73
C ILE A 210 9.38 25.82 -14.98
N ALA A 211 10.25 26.10 -14.02
CA ALA A 211 11.66 25.72 -14.02
C ALA A 211 12.19 25.71 -12.59
N TRP A 212 12.19 24.54 -11.97
CA TRP A 212 12.63 24.33 -10.58
C TRP A 212 13.80 23.33 -10.50
N PRO A 213 14.99 23.68 -11.04
CA PRO A 213 16.12 22.75 -11.07
C PRO A 213 16.65 22.38 -9.68
N GLU A 214 16.54 23.28 -8.71
CA GLU A 214 16.97 22.98 -7.33
C GLU A 214 16.05 21.96 -6.67
N ASP A 215 14.73 22.04 -6.91
CA ASP A 215 13.78 21.05 -6.43
C ASP A 215 14.05 19.69 -7.09
N ALA A 216 14.34 19.66 -8.38
CA ALA A 216 14.71 18.43 -9.09
C ALA A 216 15.97 17.79 -8.46
N ARG A 217 17.02 18.58 -8.18
CA ARG A 217 18.23 18.10 -7.51
C ARG A 217 17.95 17.59 -6.10
N TRP A 218 17.10 18.31 -5.35
CA TRP A 218 16.69 17.91 -4.01
C TRP A 218 15.96 16.56 -4.04
N GLN A 219 15.03 16.38 -4.97
CA GLN A 219 14.29 15.14 -5.15
C GLN A 219 15.23 13.93 -5.35
N VAL A 220 16.22 14.07 -6.24
CA VAL A 220 17.18 13.00 -6.52
C VAL A 220 18.09 12.73 -5.30
N ARG A 221 18.67 13.78 -4.71
CA ARG A 221 19.57 13.63 -3.57
C ARG A 221 18.86 13.05 -2.34
N SER A 222 17.66 13.53 -2.06
CA SER A 222 16.87 13.07 -0.91
C SER A 222 16.38 11.63 -1.09
N GLY A 223 15.99 11.24 -2.32
CA GLY A 223 15.63 9.86 -2.62
C GLY A 223 16.80 8.90 -2.37
N LYS A 224 17.98 9.21 -2.89
CA LYS A 224 19.21 8.45 -2.64
C LYS A 224 19.58 8.38 -1.15
N ALA A 225 19.53 9.50 -0.46
CA ALA A 225 19.90 9.57 0.95
C ALA A 225 18.97 8.73 1.82
N TYR A 226 17.65 8.80 1.59
CA TYR A 226 16.66 8.03 2.33
C TYR A 226 16.77 6.53 2.03
N PHE A 227 17.01 6.16 0.78
CA PHE A 227 17.27 4.77 0.41
C PHE A 227 18.49 4.22 1.17
N ARG A 228 19.61 4.96 1.16
CA ARG A 228 20.83 4.58 1.89
C ARG A 228 20.62 4.47 3.40
N GLU A 229 19.81 5.36 3.99
CA GLU A 229 19.43 5.29 5.40
C GLU A 229 18.74 3.95 5.72
N LEU A 230 17.82 3.50 4.88
CA LEU A 230 17.04 2.30 5.12
C LEU A 230 17.78 1.00 4.76
N PHE A 231 18.53 0.98 3.67
CA PHE A 231 19.19 -0.24 3.17
C PHE A 231 20.69 -0.33 3.52
N GLY A 232 21.30 0.73 4.06
CA GLY A 232 22.69 0.75 4.49
C GLY A 232 23.71 0.96 3.38
N ARG A 233 23.28 1.04 2.11
CA ARG A 233 24.14 1.29 0.94
C ARG A 233 23.39 2.07 -0.15
N GLU A 234 24.13 2.61 -1.14
CA GLU A 234 23.56 3.33 -2.28
C GLU A 234 22.70 2.40 -3.15
N PRO A 235 21.61 2.93 -3.75
CA PRO A 235 20.85 2.18 -4.74
C PRO A 235 21.69 1.90 -5.98
N LEU A 236 21.43 0.80 -6.66
CA LEU A 236 22.14 0.43 -7.88
C LEU A 236 21.88 1.40 -9.03
N GLY A 237 20.69 1.97 -9.07
CA GLY A 237 20.28 2.95 -10.06
C GLY A 237 19.04 3.73 -9.61
N MET A 238 18.55 4.57 -10.51
CA MET A 238 17.33 5.35 -10.28
C MET A 238 16.36 5.14 -11.45
N TRP A 239 15.14 4.76 -11.14
CA TRP A 239 14.08 4.66 -12.13
C TRP A 239 13.48 6.07 -12.36
N PRO A 240 13.41 6.55 -13.60
CA PRO A 240 12.76 7.82 -13.88
C PRO A 240 11.25 7.67 -13.72
N PRO A 241 10.58 8.55 -12.92
CA PRO A 241 9.15 8.49 -12.72
C PRO A 241 8.39 8.48 -14.06
N GLU A 242 7.41 7.56 -14.18
CA GLU A 242 6.60 7.32 -15.39
C GLU A 242 7.43 6.99 -16.66
N GLY A 243 8.70 6.59 -16.50
CA GLY A 243 9.61 6.39 -17.63
C GLY A 243 10.00 7.68 -18.35
N ALA A 244 9.70 8.85 -17.77
CA ALA A 244 9.92 10.14 -18.42
C ALA A 244 11.39 10.57 -18.33
N LEU A 245 12.03 10.70 -19.48
CA LEU A 245 13.43 11.10 -19.65
C LEU A 245 13.57 12.36 -20.49
N SER A 246 14.63 13.12 -20.25
CA SER A 246 15.12 14.16 -21.16
C SER A 246 16.63 14.35 -21.01
N GLN A 247 17.26 14.98 -22.00
CA GLN A 247 18.70 15.29 -21.91
C GLN A 247 19.06 16.28 -20.78
N LYS A 248 18.07 17.01 -20.26
CA LYS A 248 18.26 17.96 -19.15
C LYS A 248 18.02 17.33 -17.78
N ALA A 249 17.33 16.20 -17.71
CA ALA A 249 17.06 15.46 -16.49
C ALA A 249 18.12 14.38 -16.24
#